data_61b82a30a7caadf65e1be009767ac2bb
#
_entry.id   61b82a30a7caadf65e1be009767ac2bb
#
_cell.length_a   1.000
_cell.length_b   1.000
_cell.length_c   1.000
_cell.angle_alpha   90.00
_cell.angle_beta   90.00
_cell.angle_gamma   90.00
#
_symmetry.space_group_name_H-M   'P 1'
#
loop_
_entity.id
_entity.type
_entity.pdbx_description
1 polymer ?
#
loop_
_entity_poly.entity_id
_entity_poly.type
_entity_poly.pdbx_seq_one_letter_code
_entity_poly.pdbx_strand_id
1 'polypeptide(L)'
;MKKILLMAIVSVLISTSNSYGDSKPVFMSPDWAKAAVDAWNNDTVLTVELFKSGWATNTKNGRGFKIIEIYREDCPKSQHIQLKIEPKDGKAVCVYGGEVSDKEPDYIMWAKTDRWIAMGKGEYGPMKAMTFRRLKFDGPMWEAMKNMGPFSAFLLLTGKVDSDFSSCH
;
A
#
# COMPACT_ATOMS: atom_id res chain seq x y z
N MET A 1 34.65 35.84 -56.29
CA MET A 1 33.74 34.73 -56.01
C MET A 1 34.17 34.08 -54.67
N LYS A 2 33.48 34.46 -53.56
CA LYS A 2 33.81 33.95 -52.19
C LYS A 2 32.90 32.75 -51.93
N LYS A 3 33.51 31.58 -51.76
CA LYS A 3 32.79 30.36 -51.32
C LYS A 3 32.62 30.40 -49.80
N ILE A 4 31.37 30.49 -49.34
CA ILE A 4 31.01 30.39 -47.92
C ILE A 4 30.85 28.89 -47.63
N LEU A 5 31.75 28.39 -46.73
CA LEU A 5 31.70 27.02 -46.24
C LEU A 5 30.75 26.98 -45.03
N LEU A 6 29.57 26.35 -45.18
CA LEU A 6 28.60 26.16 -44.11
C LEU A 6 29.04 24.94 -43.26
N MET A 7 29.53 25.22 -42.06
CA MET A 7 29.81 24.17 -41.07
C MET A 7 28.52 23.81 -40.32
N ALA A 8 27.98 22.63 -40.60
CA ALA A 8 26.85 22.11 -39.86
C ALA A 8 27.32 21.53 -38.52
N ILE A 9 26.94 22.17 -37.43
CA ILE A 9 27.19 21.66 -36.07
C ILE A 9 26.10 20.64 -35.77
N VAL A 10 26.46 19.37 -35.77
CA VAL A 10 25.58 18.29 -35.30
C VAL A 10 25.67 18.23 -33.77
N SER A 11 24.64 18.77 -33.12
CA SER A 11 24.48 18.64 -31.66
C SER A 11 23.99 17.23 -31.33
N VAL A 12 24.86 16.37 -30.83
CA VAL A 12 24.51 15.07 -30.28
C VAL A 12 23.91 15.28 -28.88
N LEU A 13 22.59 15.18 -28.79
CA LEU A 13 21.90 15.13 -27.49
C LEU A 13 22.16 13.74 -26.87
N ILE A 14 23.11 13.69 -25.94
CA ILE A 14 23.32 12.50 -25.10
C ILE A 14 22.17 12.50 -24.08
N SER A 15 21.13 11.70 -24.35
CA SER A 15 20.11 11.38 -23.36
C SER A 15 20.73 10.44 -22.34
N THR A 16 21.12 10.98 -21.19
CA THR A 16 21.50 10.17 -20.03
C THR A 16 20.22 9.54 -19.47
N SER A 17 19.89 8.33 -19.91
CA SER A 17 18.92 7.50 -19.22
C SER A 17 19.52 7.12 -17.87
N ASN A 18 19.04 7.77 -16.80
CA ASN A 18 19.26 7.29 -15.45
C ASN A 18 18.57 5.93 -15.33
N SER A 19 19.32 4.85 -15.51
CA SER A 19 18.93 3.53 -15.03
C SER A 19 18.98 3.55 -13.52
N TYR A 20 17.90 4.04 -12.88
CA TYR A 20 17.61 3.64 -11.52
C TYR A 20 17.37 2.13 -11.59
N GLY A 21 18.30 1.35 -11.07
CA GLY A 21 18.13 -0.09 -10.97
C GLY A 21 16.81 -0.36 -10.28
N ASP A 22 15.95 -1.12 -10.97
CA ASP A 22 14.60 -1.52 -10.56
C ASP A 22 14.71 -2.53 -9.41
N SER A 23 15.25 -2.07 -8.26
CA SER A 23 15.29 -2.87 -7.03
C SER A 23 13.91 -2.85 -6.42
N LYS A 24 13.31 -4.04 -6.27
CA LYS A 24 12.03 -4.20 -5.60
C LYS A 24 12.06 -3.55 -4.22
N PRO A 25 11.04 -2.79 -3.84
CA PRO A 25 10.98 -2.23 -2.50
C PRO A 25 10.97 -3.33 -1.45
N VAL A 26 11.64 -3.11 -0.34
CA VAL A 26 11.56 -4.02 0.80
C VAL A 26 10.11 -4.07 1.28
N PHE A 27 9.60 -5.29 1.47
CA PHE A 27 8.22 -5.51 1.87
C PHE A 27 7.85 -4.74 3.14
N MET A 28 6.76 -3.98 3.08
CA MET A 28 6.31 -3.07 4.16
C MET A 28 7.31 -1.98 4.55
N SER A 29 8.17 -1.56 3.63
CA SER A 29 8.93 -0.32 3.76
C SER A 29 8.07 0.89 3.35
N PRO A 30 8.52 2.13 3.64
CA PRO A 30 7.84 3.33 3.14
C PRO A 30 7.71 3.36 1.61
N ASP A 31 8.69 2.84 0.87
CA ASP A 31 8.62 2.78 -0.59
C ASP A 31 7.62 1.73 -1.08
N TRP A 32 7.53 0.59 -0.37
CA TRP A 32 6.47 -0.38 -0.58
C TRP A 32 5.08 0.26 -0.33
N ALA A 33 4.95 1.04 0.74
CA ALA A 33 3.68 1.69 1.07
C ALA A 33 3.25 2.70 0.00
N LYS A 34 4.19 3.42 -0.62
CA LYS A 34 3.91 4.30 -1.77
C LYS A 34 3.37 3.49 -2.97
N ALA A 35 4.00 2.36 -3.30
CA ALA A 35 3.50 1.48 -4.37
C ALA A 35 2.14 0.86 -4.04
N ALA A 36 1.86 0.58 -2.77
CA ALA A 36 0.57 0.09 -2.30
C ALA A 36 -0.57 1.11 -2.50
N VAL A 37 -0.29 2.42 -2.51
CA VAL A 37 -1.28 3.46 -2.86
C VAL A 37 -1.83 3.23 -4.26
N ASP A 38 -0.97 3.01 -5.24
CA ASP A 38 -1.39 2.77 -6.62
C ASP A 38 -2.16 1.44 -6.74
N ALA A 39 -1.66 0.39 -6.10
CA ALA A 39 -2.34 -0.90 -6.08
C ALA A 39 -3.73 -0.82 -5.43
N TRP A 40 -3.90 -0.05 -4.36
CA TRP A 40 -5.19 0.24 -3.73
C TRP A 40 -6.13 0.97 -4.68
N ASN A 41 -5.66 2.07 -5.26
CA ASN A 41 -6.49 2.95 -6.09
C ASN A 41 -6.92 2.31 -7.42
N ASN A 42 -6.22 1.29 -7.87
CA ASN A 42 -6.58 0.48 -9.03
C ASN A 42 -7.52 -0.71 -8.70
N ASP A 43 -7.84 -0.95 -7.43
CA ASP A 43 -8.72 -2.04 -7.00
C ASP A 43 -10.14 -1.51 -6.75
N THR A 44 -11.11 -2.01 -7.53
CA THR A 44 -12.52 -1.56 -7.41
C THR A 44 -13.18 -2.02 -6.11
N VAL A 45 -12.75 -3.14 -5.53
CA VAL A 45 -13.28 -3.63 -4.25
C VAL A 45 -12.83 -2.70 -3.12
N LEU A 46 -11.56 -2.29 -3.13
CA LEU A 46 -11.01 -1.36 -2.13
C LEU A 46 -11.51 0.07 -2.32
N THR A 47 -11.77 0.51 -3.55
CA THR A 47 -12.19 1.89 -3.80
C THR A 47 -13.71 2.05 -3.80
N VAL A 48 -14.43 1.26 -4.60
CA VAL A 48 -15.87 1.45 -4.83
C VAL A 48 -16.72 0.71 -3.81
N GLU A 49 -16.46 -0.59 -3.58
CA GLU A 49 -17.29 -1.36 -2.65
C GLU A 49 -17.08 -0.91 -1.21
N LEU A 50 -15.85 -0.63 -0.80
CA LEU A 50 -15.55 -0.13 0.53
C LEU A 50 -16.16 1.25 0.79
N PHE A 51 -16.24 2.12 -0.23
CA PHE A 51 -16.97 3.40 -0.12
C PHE A 51 -18.48 3.16 0.04
N LYS A 52 -19.07 2.30 -0.80
CA LYS A 52 -20.51 1.98 -0.75
C LYS A 52 -20.95 1.37 0.58
N SER A 53 -20.07 0.66 1.27
CA SER A 53 -20.34 0.10 2.59
C SER A 53 -20.42 1.15 3.70
N GLY A 54 -20.03 2.40 3.43
CA GLY A 54 -19.95 3.48 4.42
C GLY A 54 -18.69 3.47 5.26
N TRP A 55 -17.77 2.51 5.03
CA TRP A 55 -16.55 2.38 5.83
C TRP A 55 -15.66 3.63 5.78
N ALA A 56 -15.46 4.19 4.59
CA ALA A 56 -14.58 5.34 4.40
C ALA A 56 -15.16 6.64 4.97
N THR A 57 -16.50 6.73 5.10
CA THR A 57 -17.20 7.90 5.65
C THR A 57 -17.42 7.81 7.15
N ASN A 58 -17.38 6.60 7.74
CA ASN A 58 -17.48 6.38 9.19
C ASN A 58 -16.13 6.65 9.87
N THR A 59 -15.73 7.91 9.95
CA THR A 59 -14.43 8.30 10.46
C THR A 59 -14.46 8.70 11.92
N LYS A 60 -13.37 8.40 12.64
CA LYS A 60 -13.21 8.74 14.06
C LYS A 60 -13.32 10.26 14.25
N ASN A 61 -14.22 10.70 15.14
CA ASN A 61 -14.44 12.13 15.45
C ASN A 61 -14.69 13.00 14.21
N GLY A 62 -15.19 12.44 13.10
CA GLY A 62 -15.46 13.21 11.89
C GLY A 62 -14.21 13.74 11.16
N ARG A 63 -13.04 13.16 11.42
CA ARG A 63 -11.74 13.63 10.85
C ARG A 63 -11.64 13.51 9.33
N GLY A 64 -12.59 12.85 8.66
CA GLY A 64 -12.67 12.78 7.20
C GLY A 64 -11.74 11.77 6.55
N PHE A 65 -11.03 10.92 7.31
CA PHE A 65 -10.15 9.88 6.78
C PHE A 65 -10.02 8.68 7.71
N LYS A 66 -9.53 7.57 7.18
CA LYS A 66 -9.14 6.36 7.91
C LYS A 66 -7.64 6.12 7.80
N ILE A 67 -7.04 5.58 8.86
CA ILE A 67 -5.64 5.13 8.88
C ILE A 67 -5.60 3.63 9.12
N ILE A 68 -4.93 2.93 8.23
CA ILE A 68 -4.55 1.52 8.40
C ILE A 68 -3.04 1.49 8.64
N GLU A 69 -2.63 0.98 9.79
CA GLU A 69 -1.23 0.76 10.14
C GLU A 69 -0.90 -0.72 10.04
N ILE A 70 0.20 -1.06 9.40
CA ILE A 70 0.65 -2.45 9.27
C ILE A 70 2.14 -2.58 9.51
N TYR A 71 2.56 -3.75 9.99
CA TYR A 71 3.97 -4.08 10.17
C TYR A 71 4.24 -5.59 10.19
N ARG A 72 5.52 -5.94 10.07
CA ARG A 72 6.02 -7.32 10.15
C ARG A 72 6.48 -7.62 11.57
N GLU A 73 5.91 -8.65 12.19
CA GLU A 73 6.20 -9.05 13.56
C GLU A 73 7.60 -9.66 13.73
N ASP A 74 8.13 -10.28 12.68
CA ASP A 74 9.41 -11.00 12.68
C ASP A 74 10.59 -10.13 12.21
N CYS A 75 10.39 -8.85 11.98
CA CYS A 75 11.46 -7.91 11.72
C CYS A 75 11.82 -7.14 12.99
N PRO A 76 13.04 -7.33 13.55
CA PRO A 76 13.51 -6.50 14.66
C PRO A 76 13.53 -5.03 14.24
N LYS A 77 12.95 -4.16 15.02
CA LYS A 77 12.78 -2.74 14.68
C LYS A 77 11.89 -2.55 13.44
N SER A 78 10.89 -3.43 13.26
CA SER A 78 9.94 -3.27 12.17
C SER A 78 9.42 -1.84 12.12
N GLN A 79 9.65 -1.18 10.99
CA GLN A 79 9.00 0.08 10.74
C GLN A 79 7.51 -0.20 10.51
N HIS A 80 6.69 0.49 11.27
CA HIS A 80 5.28 0.54 10.97
C HIS A 80 5.09 1.46 9.77
N ILE A 81 4.23 1.07 8.86
CA ILE A 81 3.80 1.92 7.75
C ILE A 81 2.31 2.19 7.85
N GLN A 82 1.90 3.31 7.31
CA GLN A 82 0.49 3.70 7.29
C GLN A 82 -0.01 3.94 5.87
N LEU A 83 -1.26 3.53 5.65
CA LEU A 83 -2.07 3.92 4.51
C LEU A 83 -3.18 4.83 5.01
N LYS A 84 -3.33 6.00 4.39
CA LYS A 84 -4.40 6.96 4.69
C LYS A 84 -5.43 6.93 3.57
N ILE A 85 -6.69 6.70 3.95
CA ILE A 85 -7.80 6.56 3.01
C ILE A 85 -8.82 7.68 3.25
N GLU A 86 -9.15 8.40 2.19
CA GLU A 86 -10.15 9.47 2.21
C GLU A 86 -11.35 9.13 1.33
N PRO A 87 -12.58 9.47 1.76
CA PRO A 87 -13.74 9.44 0.87
C PRO A 87 -13.64 10.58 -0.15
N LYS A 88 -13.54 10.26 -1.43
CA LYS A 88 -13.43 11.23 -2.51
C LYS A 88 -14.15 10.72 -3.76
N ASP A 89 -15.02 11.55 -4.34
CA ASP A 89 -15.71 11.28 -5.61
C ASP A 89 -16.41 9.90 -5.65
N GLY A 90 -17.05 9.51 -4.54
CA GLY A 90 -17.74 8.23 -4.44
C GLY A 90 -16.82 7.01 -4.29
N LYS A 91 -15.56 7.22 -3.90
CA LYS A 91 -14.55 6.18 -3.72
C LYS A 91 -13.83 6.33 -2.37
N ALA A 92 -13.31 5.21 -1.86
CA ALA A 92 -12.35 5.18 -0.75
C ALA A 92 -10.94 5.26 -1.35
N VAL A 93 -10.41 6.47 -1.50
CA VAL A 93 -9.14 6.74 -2.17
C VAL A 93 -8.00 6.67 -1.17
N CYS A 94 -6.98 5.87 -1.44
CA CYS A 94 -5.74 5.93 -0.69
C CYS A 94 -4.94 7.15 -1.15
N VAL A 95 -4.73 8.11 -0.24
CA VAL A 95 -4.07 9.38 -0.55
C VAL A 95 -2.64 9.46 0.00
N TYR A 96 -2.27 8.52 0.84
CA TYR A 96 -0.93 8.44 1.42
C TYR A 96 -0.54 7.00 1.71
N GLY A 97 0.71 6.66 1.46
CA GLY A 97 1.37 5.44 1.91
C GLY A 97 2.80 5.77 2.29
N GLY A 98 3.23 5.40 3.49
CA GLY A 98 4.55 5.76 3.98
C GLY A 98 4.76 5.46 5.45
N GLU A 99 5.71 6.18 6.06
CA GLU A 99 6.00 6.11 7.49
C GLU A 99 4.79 6.52 8.33
N VAL A 100 4.82 6.18 9.62
CA VAL A 100 3.77 6.58 10.56
C VAL A 100 3.66 8.11 10.62
N SER A 101 2.53 8.63 10.18
CA SER A 101 2.22 10.06 10.12
C SER A 101 1.12 10.48 11.10
N ASP A 102 0.31 9.51 11.57
CA ASP A 102 -0.78 9.73 12.52
C ASP A 102 -0.62 8.80 13.73
N LYS A 103 -0.80 9.33 14.93
CA LYS A 103 -0.65 8.57 16.19
C LYS A 103 -1.91 7.79 16.57
N GLU A 104 -3.01 8.00 15.86
CA GLU A 104 -4.30 7.40 16.15
C GLU A 104 -4.83 6.61 14.93
N PRO A 105 -4.20 5.47 14.57
CA PRO A 105 -4.73 4.64 13.50
C PRO A 105 -6.14 4.11 13.85
N ASP A 106 -6.95 3.84 12.82
CA ASP A 106 -8.23 3.16 13.00
C ASP A 106 -8.04 1.65 13.12
N TYR A 107 -7.01 1.14 12.44
CA TYR A 107 -6.66 -0.28 12.42
C TYR A 107 -5.16 -0.45 12.54
N ILE A 108 -4.74 -1.40 13.35
CA ILE A 108 -3.37 -1.89 13.38
C ILE A 108 -3.40 -3.39 13.07
N MET A 109 -2.61 -3.81 12.07
CA MET A 109 -2.53 -5.21 11.69
C MET A 109 -1.09 -5.65 11.58
N TRP A 110 -0.79 -6.82 12.16
CA TRP A 110 0.56 -7.36 12.09
C TRP A 110 0.57 -8.88 12.03
N ALA A 111 1.59 -9.37 11.36
CA ALA A 111 1.84 -10.79 11.19
C ALA A 111 3.32 -11.04 10.88
N LYS A 112 3.74 -12.29 10.94
CA LYS A 112 5.05 -12.70 10.41
C LYS A 112 5.05 -12.57 8.88
N THR A 113 6.22 -12.40 8.31
CA THR A 113 6.42 -12.26 6.86
C THR A 113 5.79 -13.41 6.07
N ASP A 114 6.02 -14.66 6.50
CA ASP A 114 5.45 -15.85 5.85
C ASP A 114 3.91 -15.82 5.80
N ARG A 115 3.28 -15.27 6.84
CA ARG A 115 1.81 -15.12 6.92
C ARG A 115 1.30 -14.03 5.98
N TRP A 116 2.01 -12.91 5.90
CA TRP A 116 1.68 -11.86 4.94
C TRP A 116 1.79 -12.37 3.50
N ILE A 117 2.85 -13.11 3.17
CA ILE A 117 3.02 -13.74 1.85
C ILE A 117 1.87 -14.69 1.54
N ALA A 118 1.50 -15.57 2.47
CA ALA A 118 0.41 -16.52 2.28
C ALA A 118 -0.94 -15.83 2.07
N MET A 119 -1.23 -14.74 2.82
CA MET A 119 -2.42 -13.92 2.63
C MET A 119 -2.40 -13.20 1.28
N GLY A 120 -1.26 -12.64 0.89
CA GLY A 120 -1.07 -11.98 -0.41
C GLY A 120 -1.26 -12.92 -1.60
N LYS A 121 -0.95 -14.21 -1.44
CA LYS A 121 -1.23 -15.28 -2.42
C LYS A 121 -2.66 -15.80 -2.38
N GLY A 122 -3.49 -15.37 -1.43
CA GLY A 122 -4.86 -15.83 -1.28
C GLY A 122 -5.00 -17.24 -0.70
N GLU A 123 -3.97 -17.79 -0.03
CA GLU A 123 -4.02 -19.13 0.57
C GLU A 123 -5.09 -19.21 1.67
N TYR A 124 -5.40 -18.09 2.29
CA TYR A 124 -6.53 -17.94 3.22
C TYR A 124 -6.92 -16.47 3.37
N GLY A 125 -8.22 -16.26 3.61
CA GLY A 125 -8.80 -14.94 3.83
C GLY A 125 -8.74 -14.47 5.28
N PRO A 126 -9.28 -13.27 5.56
CA PRO A 126 -9.15 -12.58 6.85
C PRO A 126 -9.78 -13.35 8.01
N MET A 127 -10.93 -14.00 7.82
CA MET A 127 -11.59 -14.80 8.86
C MET A 127 -10.66 -15.90 9.37
N LYS A 128 -10.08 -16.70 8.45
CA LYS A 128 -9.15 -17.78 8.80
C LYS A 128 -7.87 -17.22 9.41
N ALA A 129 -7.37 -16.10 8.88
CA ALA A 129 -6.16 -15.44 9.37
C ALA A 129 -6.31 -15.00 10.84
N MET A 130 -7.41 -14.35 11.18
CA MET A 130 -7.68 -13.88 12.55
C MET A 130 -8.01 -15.01 13.51
N THR A 131 -8.88 -15.97 13.11
CA THR A 131 -9.29 -17.10 13.97
C THR A 131 -8.08 -17.93 14.41
N PHE A 132 -7.13 -18.18 13.52
CA PHE A 132 -5.92 -18.95 13.83
C PHE A 132 -4.73 -18.07 14.26
N ARG A 133 -4.97 -16.79 14.60
CA ARG A 133 -3.94 -15.83 15.03
C ARG A 133 -2.76 -15.69 14.05
N ARG A 134 -3.01 -15.94 12.77
CA ARG A 134 -2.03 -15.75 11.69
C ARG A 134 -1.89 -14.27 11.32
N LEU A 135 -2.98 -13.51 11.49
CA LEU A 135 -3.03 -12.06 11.45
C LEU A 135 -3.51 -11.58 12.81
N LYS A 136 -2.75 -10.72 13.44
CA LYS A 136 -3.14 -9.98 14.63
C LYS A 136 -3.76 -8.66 14.20
N PHE A 137 -4.78 -8.24 14.92
CA PHE A 137 -5.64 -7.14 14.54
C PHE A 137 -6.05 -6.34 15.77
N ASP A 138 -5.89 -5.04 15.71
CA ASP A 138 -6.44 -4.08 16.66
C ASP A 138 -7.26 -3.04 15.88
N GLY A 139 -8.49 -2.79 16.35
CA GLY A 139 -9.45 -1.90 15.68
C GLY A 139 -10.90 -2.35 15.85
N PRO A 140 -11.85 -1.64 15.22
CA PRO A 140 -13.28 -1.94 15.35
C PRO A 140 -13.65 -3.23 14.61
N MET A 141 -13.56 -4.37 15.33
CA MET A 141 -13.78 -5.72 14.81
C MET A 141 -15.10 -5.86 14.05
N TRP A 142 -16.19 -5.27 14.58
CA TRP A 142 -17.50 -5.34 13.94
C TRP A 142 -17.54 -4.67 12.57
N GLU A 143 -16.85 -3.53 12.43
CA GLU A 143 -16.71 -2.83 11.15
C GLU A 143 -15.89 -3.65 10.15
N ALA A 144 -14.79 -4.26 10.60
CA ALA A 144 -14.01 -5.18 9.78
C ALA A 144 -14.83 -6.39 9.30
N MET A 145 -15.63 -6.99 10.20
CA MET A 145 -16.50 -8.12 9.87
C MET A 145 -17.56 -7.79 8.83
N LYS A 146 -18.11 -6.57 8.83
CA LYS A 146 -19.06 -6.12 7.80
C LYS A 146 -18.41 -5.93 6.42
N ASN A 147 -17.09 -5.77 6.38
CA ASN A 147 -16.32 -5.47 5.18
C ASN A 147 -15.37 -6.60 4.79
N MET A 148 -15.76 -7.87 4.97
CA MET A 148 -14.91 -9.04 4.70
C MET A 148 -14.42 -9.15 3.25
N GLY A 149 -15.22 -8.73 2.26
CA GLY A 149 -14.80 -8.65 0.86
C GLY A 149 -13.64 -7.67 0.66
N PRO A 150 -13.84 -6.37 0.99
CA PRO A 150 -12.74 -5.39 0.99
C PRO A 150 -11.55 -5.78 1.87
N PHE A 151 -11.77 -6.40 3.03
CA PHE A 151 -10.67 -6.88 3.86
C PHE A 151 -9.87 -7.99 3.16
N SER A 152 -10.54 -8.90 2.46
CA SER A 152 -9.85 -9.90 1.63
C SER A 152 -9.04 -9.25 0.51
N ALA A 153 -9.60 -8.25 -0.18
CA ALA A 153 -8.90 -7.51 -1.22
C ALA A 153 -7.66 -6.77 -0.67
N PHE A 154 -7.77 -6.23 0.55
CA PHE A 154 -6.63 -5.61 1.24
C PHE A 154 -5.52 -6.63 1.55
N LEU A 155 -5.84 -7.83 2.03
CA LEU A 155 -4.83 -8.86 2.25
C LEU A 155 -4.18 -9.31 0.94
N LEU A 156 -4.93 -9.44 -0.14
CA LEU A 156 -4.41 -9.75 -1.48
C LEU A 156 -3.53 -8.64 -2.05
N LEU A 157 -3.76 -7.39 -1.67
CA LEU A 157 -2.96 -6.25 -2.10
C LEU A 157 -1.49 -6.42 -1.71
N THR A 158 -1.20 -7.06 -0.56
CA THR A 158 0.18 -7.33 -0.13
C THR A 158 0.96 -8.22 -1.11
N GLY A 159 0.27 -9.00 -1.93
CA GLY A 159 0.86 -9.81 -3.01
C GLY A 159 0.88 -9.13 -4.39
N LYS A 160 0.20 -7.98 -4.54
CA LYS A 160 0.17 -7.22 -5.81
C LYS A 160 1.36 -6.29 -5.98
N VAL A 161 1.99 -5.87 -4.89
CA VAL A 161 3.20 -5.06 -4.92
C VAL A 161 4.41 -5.99 -4.93
N ASP A 162 5.13 -6.01 -6.06
CA ASP A 162 6.35 -6.81 -6.18
C ASP A 162 7.39 -6.32 -5.15
N SER A 163 7.93 -7.22 -4.35
CA SER A 163 8.63 -6.87 -3.11
C SER A 163 9.84 -7.76 -2.84
N ASP A 164 10.84 -7.20 -2.17
CA ASP A 164 11.89 -7.96 -1.49
C ASP A 164 11.40 -8.36 -0.09
N PHE A 165 11.25 -9.66 0.14
CA PHE A 165 10.86 -10.23 1.43
C PHE A 165 12.04 -10.67 2.30
N SER A 166 13.26 -10.67 1.74
CA SER A 166 14.47 -11.19 2.40
C SER A 166 15.05 -10.20 3.41
N SER A 167 14.80 -8.93 3.20
CA SER A 167 15.31 -7.84 4.04
C SER A 167 14.24 -7.36 5.04
N CYS A 168 14.70 -6.89 6.20
CA CYS A 168 13.93 -6.09 7.14
C CYS A 168 14.35 -4.62 7.00
N HIS A 169 13.40 -3.70 7.12
CA HIS A 169 13.65 -2.27 7.03
C HIS A 169 13.52 -1.63 8.40
#